data_57dd3d2eb323a7cf21e831e5515ebba1
#
_entry.id   57dd3d2eb323a7cf21e831e5515ebba1
#
_cell.length_a   1.000
_cell.length_b   1.000
_cell.length_c   1.000
_cell.angle_alpha   90.00
_cell.angle_beta   90.00
_cell.angle_gamma   90.00
#
_symmetry.space_group_name_H-M   'P 1'
#
loop_
_entity.id
_entity.type
_entity.pdbx_description
1 polymer ?
#
loop_
_entity_poly.entity_id
_entity_poly.type
_entity_poly.pdbx_seq_one_letter_code
_entity_poly.pdbx_strand_id
1 'polypeptide(L)'
;MEINRTFEQYFLFECNMQRRTFIKSCALAMGAWCVDHQLLAKMAPQLGEPKLRIGIVSDVHIRHAEHTEALEKTFRYFHDKGADGVIIAGDMADTGLERQLKAVAAAWYRVFPKDKASDGRRVEKLFVYGNHDVEGHHYDLTGIVPKEEQEELIRKEAIANDRAAIWKKYFKEKYQPIYLKEVKGYKFVGAHWGDWQHIEGMPAFLEAHRAELEGEKPFFYIQHAHPRNTCYGPWAWGKDDGQSTAALSRFPNCIAFSGHSHTILQDDYSIWQGDFVSIGTSSLSYTYARGGRENTYVDGESKQTPYQMPVVDQQDGKQGLLMTVYDQCVVLERREFVYDEAVGPDWVLPLPLGRGEKPYSFAHRAAQAVAPEFPAGSAVRVERARGKDRYGTEQMQTSVYFPNVLGRNAKQRAYDFEVQLVMQDEDTEKVMLTKRVMSPHFYLGERKDDDEVVCVFGEQEIPAYRSFRFEVRPVECFGKKGHPISSEWMKV
;
A
#
# COMPACT_ATOMS: atom_id res chain seq x y z
N MET A 1 -36.68 -10.39 -35.97
CA MET A 1 -36.43 -9.44 -34.86
C MET A 1 -36.39 -10.14 -33.50
N GLU A 2 -36.05 -11.43 -33.48
CA GLU A 2 -36.00 -12.29 -32.28
C GLU A 2 -34.62 -12.91 -32.01
N ILE A 3 -33.60 -12.60 -32.77
CA ILE A 3 -32.27 -13.21 -32.67
C ILE A 3 -31.34 -12.43 -31.76
N ASN A 4 -31.63 -11.16 -31.43
CA ASN A 4 -30.72 -10.32 -30.62
C ASN A 4 -30.94 -10.37 -29.09
N ARG A 5 -32.04 -10.98 -28.61
CA ARG A 5 -32.26 -11.11 -27.16
C ARG A 5 -31.57 -12.33 -26.50
N THR A 6 -31.23 -13.33 -27.31
CA THR A 6 -30.60 -14.57 -26.81
C THR A 6 -29.10 -14.40 -26.59
N PHE A 7 -28.43 -13.50 -27.31
CA PHE A 7 -26.97 -13.29 -27.18
C PHE A 7 -26.58 -12.51 -25.95
N GLU A 8 -27.33 -11.49 -25.54
CA GLU A 8 -27.04 -10.72 -24.31
C GLU A 8 -27.31 -11.52 -23.04
N GLN A 9 -28.31 -12.36 -23.01
CA GLN A 9 -28.59 -13.26 -21.88
C GLN A 9 -27.52 -14.37 -21.75
N TYR A 10 -27.00 -14.88 -22.87
CA TYR A 10 -25.92 -15.85 -22.87
C TYR A 10 -24.60 -15.24 -22.42
N PHE A 11 -24.28 -14.03 -22.83
CA PHE A 11 -23.04 -13.35 -22.42
C PHE A 11 -23.02 -12.98 -20.92
N LEU A 12 -24.16 -12.54 -20.38
CA LEU A 12 -24.32 -12.26 -18.95
C LEU A 12 -24.32 -13.53 -18.10
N PHE A 13 -24.83 -14.63 -18.64
CA PHE A 13 -24.84 -15.92 -17.95
C PHE A 13 -23.46 -16.59 -17.98
N GLU A 14 -22.72 -16.53 -19.07
CA GLU A 14 -21.34 -17.01 -19.16
C GLU A 14 -20.38 -16.18 -18.34
N CYS A 15 -20.52 -14.84 -18.30
CA CYS A 15 -19.66 -13.99 -17.49
C CYS A 15 -19.87 -14.23 -15.98
N ASN A 16 -21.12 -14.48 -15.53
CA ASN A 16 -21.41 -14.84 -14.15
C ASN A 16 -20.98 -16.29 -13.82
N MET A 17 -21.08 -17.20 -14.80
CA MET A 17 -20.65 -18.58 -14.63
C MET A 17 -19.13 -18.72 -14.65
N GLN A 18 -18.42 -17.94 -15.47
CA GLN A 18 -16.96 -17.89 -15.49
C GLN A 18 -16.41 -17.31 -14.17
N ARG A 19 -17.05 -16.30 -13.60
CA ARG A 19 -16.65 -15.76 -12.29
C ARG A 19 -16.86 -16.76 -11.15
N ARG A 20 -17.99 -17.48 -11.13
CA ARG A 20 -18.26 -18.54 -10.15
C ARG A 20 -17.39 -19.77 -10.39
N THR A 21 -17.12 -20.13 -11.64
CA THR A 21 -16.25 -21.26 -12.03
C THR A 21 -14.78 -20.87 -11.82
N PHE A 22 -14.37 -19.64 -12.09
CA PHE A 22 -13.02 -19.11 -11.80
C PHE A 22 -12.74 -19.13 -10.29
N ILE A 23 -13.66 -18.65 -9.46
CA ILE A 23 -13.53 -18.74 -7.98
C ILE A 23 -13.50 -20.21 -7.52
N LYS A 24 -14.34 -21.10 -8.08
CA LYS A 24 -14.33 -22.54 -7.75
C LYS A 24 -13.12 -23.28 -8.34
N SER A 25 -12.68 -22.95 -9.54
CA SER A 25 -11.50 -23.57 -10.17
C SER A 25 -10.20 -23.06 -9.55
N CYS A 26 -10.13 -21.78 -9.15
CA CYS A 26 -9.04 -21.25 -8.36
C CYS A 26 -8.98 -21.92 -6.97
N ALA A 27 -10.11 -22.21 -6.32
CA ALA A 27 -10.15 -22.92 -5.06
C ALA A 27 -9.74 -24.42 -5.17
N LEU A 28 -9.94 -25.03 -6.33
CA LEU A 28 -9.61 -26.45 -6.57
C LEU A 28 -8.22 -26.69 -7.18
N ALA A 29 -7.69 -25.70 -7.94
CA ALA A 29 -6.38 -25.83 -8.60
C ALA A 29 -5.22 -25.24 -7.80
N MET A 30 -5.50 -24.48 -6.73
CA MET A 30 -4.51 -23.76 -5.94
C MET A 30 -4.50 -24.26 -4.48
N GLY A 31 -4.06 -25.47 -4.29
CA GLY A 31 -3.59 -25.92 -2.98
C GLY A 31 -2.49 -24.98 -2.51
N ALA A 32 -2.78 -24.16 -1.49
CA ALA A 32 -1.87 -23.35 -0.70
C ALA A 32 -1.59 -21.89 -1.18
N TRP A 33 -2.61 -21.11 -1.51
CA TRP A 33 -2.52 -19.65 -1.54
C TRP A 33 -3.03 -19.07 -0.23
N CYS A 34 -2.30 -18.14 0.33
CA CYS A 34 -2.53 -17.31 1.54
C CYS A 34 -3.73 -17.66 2.43
N VAL A 35 -3.56 -17.45 3.73
CA VAL A 35 -4.63 -17.50 4.76
C VAL A 35 -5.91 -16.82 4.28
N ASP A 36 -5.78 -15.71 3.53
CA ASP A 36 -6.89 -14.91 3.01
C ASP A 36 -7.73 -15.64 1.95
N HIS A 37 -7.10 -16.33 0.99
CA HIS A 37 -7.85 -17.11 -0.01
C HIS A 37 -8.55 -18.32 0.61
N GLN A 38 -7.93 -18.99 1.57
CA GLN A 38 -8.56 -20.10 2.27
C GLN A 38 -9.75 -19.62 3.11
N LEU A 39 -9.61 -18.44 3.74
CA LEU A 39 -10.67 -17.84 4.52
C LEU A 39 -11.83 -17.40 3.62
N LEU A 40 -11.53 -16.68 2.54
CA LEU A 40 -12.53 -16.27 1.55
C LEU A 40 -13.20 -17.47 0.90
N ALA A 41 -12.45 -18.51 0.52
CA ALA A 41 -13.00 -19.75 -0.05
C ALA A 41 -13.93 -20.48 0.92
N LYS A 42 -13.63 -20.50 2.21
CA LYS A 42 -14.52 -21.07 3.25
C LYS A 42 -15.78 -20.23 3.45
N MET A 43 -15.68 -18.92 3.34
CA MET A 43 -16.79 -17.98 3.55
C MET A 43 -17.62 -17.71 2.30
N ALA A 44 -17.02 -17.84 1.09
CA ALA A 44 -17.67 -17.52 -0.18
C ALA A 44 -19.07 -18.15 -0.39
N PRO A 45 -19.34 -19.38 0.02
CA PRO A 45 -20.69 -19.95 -0.09
C PRO A 45 -21.72 -19.30 0.83
N GLN A 46 -21.27 -18.56 1.85
CA GLN A 46 -22.10 -17.92 2.87
C GLN A 46 -22.13 -16.38 2.73
N LEU A 47 -21.35 -15.82 1.80
CA LEU A 47 -21.39 -14.39 1.52
C LEU A 47 -22.76 -14.05 0.90
N GLY A 48 -23.59 -13.38 1.69
CA GLY A 48 -24.85 -12.81 1.22
C GLY A 48 -24.67 -11.61 0.29
N GLU A 49 -25.72 -10.80 0.17
CA GLU A 49 -25.63 -9.54 -0.59
C GLU A 49 -24.73 -8.52 0.13
N PRO A 50 -23.91 -7.78 -0.63
CA PRO A 50 -23.09 -6.71 -0.08
C PRO A 50 -23.93 -5.65 0.62
N LYS A 51 -23.55 -5.29 1.83
CA LYS A 51 -24.23 -4.25 2.63
C LYS A 51 -23.70 -2.87 2.33
N LEU A 52 -22.39 -2.77 2.03
CA LEU A 52 -21.71 -1.51 1.78
C LEU A 52 -20.52 -1.75 0.82
N ARG A 53 -20.28 -0.81 -0.10
CA ARG A 53 -19.07 -0.76 -0.93
C ARG A 53 -18.44 0.60 -0.85
N ILE A 54 -17.13 0.65 -0.58
CA ILE A 54 -16.36 1.90 -0.47
C ILE A 54 -15.10 1.78 -1.32
N GLY A 55 -14.90 2.75 -2.23
CA GLY A 55 -13.62 2.95 -2.88
C GLY A 55 -12.66 3.66 -1.93
N ILE A 56 -11.38 3.29 -1.92
CA ILE A 56 -10.41 3.84 -0.96
C ILE A 56 -9.10 4.12 -1.68
N VAL A 57 -8.64 5.37 -1.59
CA VAL A 57 -7.37 5.85 -2.13
C VAL A 57 -6.79 6.93 -1.23
N SER A 58 -5.55 7.33 -1.50
CA SER A 58 -4.88 8.47 -0.87
C SER A 58 -3.76 8.97 -1.78
N ASP A 59 -3.07 10.00 -1.32
CA ASP A 59 -1.81 10.46 -1.91
C ASP A 59 -1.95 10.66 -3.43
N VAL A 60 -2.97 11.44 -3.80
CA VAL A 60 -3.32 11.73 -5.20
C VAL A 60 -2.31 12.67 -5.82
N HIS A 61 -1.79 13.63 -5.02
CA HIS A 61 -0.76 14.61 -5.38
C HIS A 61 -1.01 15.27 -6.73
N ILE A 62 -2.18 15.86 -6.92
CA ILE A 62 -2.41 16.70 -8.10
C ILE A 62 -1.45 17.89 -8.04
N ARG A 63 -0.38 17.83 -8.84
CA ARG A 63 0.59 18.92 -9.00
C ARG A 63 0.14 19.91 -10.06
N HIS A 64 -0.25 19.42 -11.22
CA HIS A 64 -0.79 20.18 -12.32
C HIS A 64 -2.28 19.90 -12.47
N ALA A 65 -3.10 20.95 -12.47
CA ALA A 65 -4.56 20.84 -12.41
C ALA A 65 -5.19 20.11 -13.62
N GLU A 66 -4.47 19.99 -14.72
CA GLU A 66 -4.85 19.26 -15.93
C GLU A 66 -4.62 17.73 -15.82
N HIS A 67 -3.80 17.26 -14.90
CA HIS A 67 -3.44 15.84 -14.78
C HIS A 67 -4.33 15.12 -13.76
N THR A 68 -5.58 14.85 -14.16
CA THR A 68 -6.58 14.17 -13.31
C THR A 68 -7.00 12.80 -13.83
N GLU A 69 -6.36 12.30 -14.90
CA GLU A 69 -6.80 11.10 -15.62
C GLU A 69 -6.78 9.85 -14.74
N ALA A 70 -5.72 9.68 -13.95
CA ALA A 70 -5.59 8.54 -13.04
C ALA A 70 -6.68 8.56 -11.96
N LEU A 71 -6.96 9.73 -11.38
CA LEU A 71 -8.02 9.92 -10.38
C LEU A 71 -9.40 9.65 -10.99
N GLU A 72 -9.67 10.17 -12.20
CA GLU A 72 -10.95 9.91 -12.88
C GLU A 72 -11.13 8.45 -13.26
N LYS A 73 -10.07 7.78 -13.77
CA LYS A 73 -10.08 6.33 -14.04
C LYS A 73 -10.45 5.57 -12.78
N THR A 74 -9.85 5.93 -11.66
CA THR A 74 -10.11 5.32 -10.36
C THR A 74 -11.55 5.56 -9.89
N PHE A 75 -12.06 6.77 -9.99
CA PHE A 75 -13.46 7.08 -9.66
C PHE A 75 -14.45 6.32 -10.56
N ARG A 76 -14.18 6.18 -11.87
CA ARG A 76 -15.00 5.36 -12.78
C ARG A 76 -15.00 3.91 -12.35
N TYR A 77 -13.85 3.36 -11.99
CA TYR A 77 -13.78 2.00 -11.46
C TYR A 77 -14.69 1.84 -10.23
N PHE A 78 -14.64 2.77 -9.27
CA PHE A 78 -15.51 2.71 -8.08
C PHE A 78 -16.98 2.89 -8.43
N HIS A 79 -17.30 3.78 -9.40
CA HIS A 79 -18.65 3.93 -9.93
C HIS A 79 -19.19 2.61 -10.48
N ASP A 80 -18.42 1.95 -11.34
CA ASP A 80 -18.82 0.71 -12.02
C ASP A 80 -18.90 -0.48 -11.06
N LYS A 81 -18.13 -0.46 -9.98
CA LYS A 81 -18.21 -1.43 -8.87
C LYS A 81 -19.36 -1.14 -7.92
N GLY A 82 -20.10 -0.08 -8.10
CA GLY A 82 -21.25 0.26 -7.28
C GLY A 82 -20.89 0.78 -5.90
N ALA A 83 -19.80 1.55 -5.76
CA ALA A 83 -19.41 2.14 -4.48
C ALA A 83 -20.46 3.10 -3.94
N ASP A 84 -20.73 3.04 -2.65
CA ASP A 84 -21.67 3.89 -1.90
C ASP A 84 -20.99 5.14 -1.33
N GLY A 85 -19.67 5.15 -1.34
CA GLY A 85 -18.80 6.25 -0.97
C GLY A 85 -17.37 6.03 -1.40
N VAL A 86 -16.57 7.09 -1.35
CA VAL A 86 -15.15 7.03 -1.64
C VAL A 86 -14.37 7.72 -0.52
N ILE A 87 -13.35 7.05 0.00
CA ILE A 87 -12.35 7.59 0.91
C ILE A 87 -11.20 8.15 0.08
N ILE A 88 -10.78 9.40 0.38
CA ILE A 88 -9.45 9.89 0.04
C ILE A 88 -8.76 10.20 1.37
N ALA A 89 -7.80 9.36 1.75
CA ALA A 89 -7.12 9.45 3.03
C ALA A 89 -5.96 10.47 3.00
N GLY A 90 -6.21 11.65 2.46
CA GLY A 90 -5.29 12.79 2.43
C GLY A 90 -4.45 12.91 1.17
N ASP A 91 -3.71 14.02 1.12
CA ASP A 91 -2.78 14.41 0.05
C ASP A 91 -3.42 14.42 -1.34
N MET A 92 -4.53 15.16 -1.44
CA MET A 92 -5.22 15.43 -2.69
C MET A 92 -4.43 16.40 -3.58
N ALA A 93 -3.94 17.49 -2.98
CA ALA A 93 -3.10 18.50 -3.61
C ALA A 93 -1.61 18.22 -3.32
N ASP A 94 -0.72 18.38 -4.30
CA ASP A 94 0.71 18.14 -4.13
C ASP A 94 1.43 19.26 -3.37
N THR A 95 1.04 20.50 -3.64
CA THR A 95 1.69 21.70 -3.06
C THR A 95 0.70 22.61 -2.33
N GLY A 96 -0.42 22.07 -1.87
CA GLY A 96 -1.37 22.79 -1.03
C GLY A 96 -2.04 23.99 -1.68
N LEU A 97 -2.24 23.99 -3.01
CA LEU A 97 -2.84 25.11 -3.74
C LEU A 97 -4.31 24.87 -4.06
N GLU A 98 -5.12 25.90 -3.93
CA GLU A 98 -6.55 25.88 -4.20
C GLU A 98 -6.89 25.34 -5.59
N ARG A 99 -6.10 25.67 -6.64
CA ARG A 99 -6.28 25.18 -8.01
C ARG A 99 -6.18 23.67 -8.11
N GLN A 100 -5.33 23.04 -7.31
CA GLN A 100 -5.14 21.59 -7.27
C GLN A 100 -6.37 20.90 -6.64
N LEU A 101 -6.86 21.43 -5.53
CA LEU A 101 -8.07 20.93 -4.90
C LEU A 101 -9.32 21.11 -5.79
N LYS A 102 -9.38 22.24 -6.53
CA LYS A 102 -10.39 22.48 -7.57
C LYS A 102 -10.38 21.37 -8.63
N ALA A 103 -9.20 20.92 -9.07
CA ALA A 103 -9.06 19.86 -10.04
C ALA A 103 -9.57 18.51 -9.50
N VAL A 104 -9.25 18.17 -8.25
CA VAL A 104 -9.79 16.98 -7.56
C VAL A 104 -11.32 17.01 -7.51
N ALA A 105 -11.89 18.14 -7.10
CA ALA A 105 -13.35 18.30 -7.06
C ALA A 105 -13.98 18.21 -8.45
N ALA A 106 -13.35 18.78 -9.47
CA ALA A 106 -13.82 18.67 -10.84
C ALA A 106 -13.81 17.22 -11.35
N ALA A 107 -12.75 16.46 -11.04
CA ALA A 107 -12.68 15.01 -11.35
C ALA A 107 -13.81 14.23 -10.66
N TRP A 108 -14.08 14.53 -9.40
CA TRP A 108 -15.21 13.95 -8.67
C TRP A 108 -16.55 14.20 -9.38
N TYR A 109 -16.88 15.48 -9.65
CA TYR A 109 -18.18 15.84 -10.22
C TYR A 109 -18.35 15.45 -11.70
N ARG A 110 -17.25 15.13 -12.42
CA ARG A 110 -17.34 14.51 -13.75
C ARG A 110 -17.86 13.06 -13.69
N VAL A 111 -17.52 12.34 -12.60
CA VAL A 111 -17.91 10.92 -12.43
C VAL A 111 -19.19 10.81 -11.59
N PHE A 112 -19.31 11.63 -10.54
CA PHE A 112 -20.45 11.63 -9.61
C PHE A 112 -21.15 13.00 -9.57
N PRO A 113 -21.84 13.40 -10.65
CA PRO A 113 -22.53 14.68 -10.70
C PRO A 113 -23.57 14.77 -9.57
N LYS A 114 -23.50 15.87 -8.79
CA LYS A 114 -24.34 16.10 -7.60
C LYS A 114 -24.23 14.97 -6.56
N ASP A 115 -23.03 14.37 -6.44
CA ASP A 115 -22.74 13.25 -5.54
C ASP A 115 -23.60 12.00 -5.80
N LYS A 116 -23.88 11.73 -7.09
CA LYS A 116 -24.70 10.58 -7.49
C LYS A 116 -24.02 9.76 -8.59
N ALA A 117 -24.16 8.46 -8.48
CA ALA A 117 -23.89 7.55 -9.57
C ALA A 117 -24.97 7.62 -10.66
N SER A 118 -24.72 7.01 -11.82
CA SER A 118 -25.65 7.01 -12.96
C SER A 118 -26.99 6.33 -12.69
N ASP A 119 -27.03 5.40 -11.72
CA ASP A 119 -28.25 4.74 -11.24
C ASP A 119 -29.06 5.58 -10.25
N GLY A 120 -28.62 6.82 -9.96
CA GLY A 120 -29.23 7.75 -9.02
C GLY A 120 -28.86 7.55 -7.56
N ARG A 121 -28.09 6.52 -7.24
CA ARG A 121 -27.56 6.22 -5.89
C ARG A 121 -26.64 7.34 -5.45
N ARG A 122 -26.79 7.80 -4.20
CA ARG A 122 -25.88 8.75 -3.57
C ARG A 122 -24.52 8.08 -3.33
N VAL A 123 -23.45 8.79 -3.64
CA VAL A 123 -22.06 8.38 -3.35
C VAL A 123 -21.44 9.42 -2.41
N GLU A 124 -21.04 9.00 -1.23
CA GLU A 124 -20.56 9.90 -0.18
C GLU A 124 -19.08 10.21 -0.34
N LYS A 125 -18.70 11.48 -0.18
CA LYS A 125 -17.30 11.91 -0.05
C LYS A 125 -16.84 11.69 1.39
N LEU A 126 -15.85 10.84 1.58
CA LEU A 126 -15.23 10.50 2.86
C LEU A 126 -13.76 10.95 2.82
N PHE A 127 -13.55 12.24 2.45
CA PHE A 127 -12.24 12.81 2.21
C PHE A 127 -11.69 13.47 3.46
N VAL A 128 -10.37 13.42 3.64
CA VAL A 128 -9.65 14.19 4.64
C VAL A 128 -8.48 14.93 3.98
N TYR A 129 -8.03 16.02 4.55
CA TYR A 129 -6.76 16.64 4.19
C TYR A 129 -5.58 15.82 4.72
N GLY A 130 -4.49 15.76 3.95
CA GLY A 130 -3.18 15.34 4.38
C GLY A 130 -2.21 16.53 4.57
N ASN A 131 -0.94 16.24 4.81
CA ASN A 131 0.06 17.29 5.03
C ASN A 131 0.32 18.10 3.75
N HIS A 132 0.38 17.48 2.58
CA HIS A 132 0.56 18.19 1.31
C HIS A 132 -0.59 19.14 1.00
N ASP A 133 -1.82 18.82 1.42
CA ASP A 133 -2.95 19.74 1.26
C ASP A 133 -2.79 21.01 2.09
N VAL A 134 -2.26 20.92 3.32
CA VAL A 134 -2.23 22.01 4.30
C VAL A 134 -0.87 22.69 4.36
N GLU A 135 0.21 21.93 4.27
CA GLU A 135 1.60 22.39 4.43
C GLU A 135 2.37 22.43 3.11
N GLY A 136 1.81 21.84 2.03
CA GLY A 136 2.48 21.65 0.75
C GLY A 136 2.99 22.96 0.08
N HIS A 137 2.41 24.11 0.45
CA HIS A 137 2.87 25.42 -0.02
C HIS A 137 4.26 25.81 0.53
N HIS A 138 4.79 25.09 1.51
CA HIS A 138 6.17 25.19 2.01
C HIS A 138 7.14 24.31 1.24
N TYR A 139 6.65 23.40 0.37
CA TYR A 139 7.47 22.51 -0.42
C TYR A 139 7.91 23.16 -1.73
N ASP A 140 8.62 22.42 -2.57
CA ASP A 140 9.13 22.93 -3.82
C ASP A 140 8.01 23.25 -4.82
N LEU A 141 7.86 24.52 -5.17
CA LEU A 141 6.94 25.04 -6.18
C LEU A 141 7.59 25.18 -7.58
N THR A 142 8.82 24.71 -7.75
CA THR A 142 9.51 24.71 -9.05
C THR A 142 8.70 23.92 -10.08
N GLY A 143 8.56 24.49 -11.28
CA GLY A 143 7.73 23.89 -12.34
C GLY A 143 6.24 24.23 -12.26
N ILE A 144 5.77 24.88 -11.16
CA ILE A 144 4.41 25.43 -11.09
C ILE A 144 4.43 26.92 -11.49
N VAL A 145 5.30 27.71 -10.87
CA VAL A 145 5.53 29.12 -11.20
C VAL A 145 7.00 29.48 -11.01
N PRO A 146 7.50 30.55 -11.67
CA PRO A 146 8.81 31.09 -11.41
C PRO A 146 8.99 31.50 -9.94
N LYS A 147 10.23 31.46 -9.46
CA LYS A 147 10.55 31.67 -8.04
C LYS A 147 10.04 33.02 -7.52
N GLU A 148 10.14 34.06 -8.33
CA GLU A 148 9.70 35.42 -8.05
C GLU A 148 8.18 35.56 -7.87
N GLU A 149 7.40 34.61 -8.38
CA GLU A 149 5.93 34.62 -8.30
C GLU A 149 5.40 33.71 -7.16
N GLN A 150 6.25 32.91 -6.51
CA GLN A 150 5.84 31.91 -5.55
C GLN A 150 5.17 32.50 -4.31
N GLU A 151 5.71 33.59 -3.75
CA GLU A 151 5.12 34.23 -2.57
C GLU A 151 3.71 34.79 -2.87
N GLU A 152 3.52 35.37 -4.04
CA GLU A 152 2.22 35.90 -4.45
C GLU A 152 1.22 34.76 -4.68
N LEU A 153 1.67 33.66 -5.28
CA LEU A 153 0.86 32.46 -5.46
C LEU A 153 0.40 31.89 -4.12
N ILE A 154 1.32 31.70 -3.17
CA ILE A 154 1.03 31.18 -1.82
C ILE A 154 0.02 32.09 -1.13
N ARG A 155 0.24 33.41 -1.17
CA ARG A 155 -0.67 34.39 -0.57
C ARG A 155 -2.08 34.31 -1.13
N LYS A 156 -2.23 33.98 -2.41
CA LYS A 156 -3.52 33.91 -3.09
C LYS A 156 -4.19 32.53 -2.96
N GLU A 157 -3.44 31.46 -3.07
CA GLU A 157 -3.98 30.14 -3.34
C GLU A 157 -3.63 29.06 -2.30
N ALA A 158 -2.82 29.37 -1.26
CA ALA A 158 -2.54 28.33 -0.27
C ALA A 158 -3.82 27.90 0.45
N ILE A 159 -4.10 26.61 0.45
CA ILE A 159 -5.27 26.00 1.16
C ILE A 159 -5.23 26.38 2.64
N ALA A 160 -4.03 26.46 3.21
CA ALA A 160 -3.81 26.88 4.60
C ALA A 160 -4.41 28.24 4.95
N ASN A 161 -4.57 29.15 4.00
CA ASN A 161 -5.11 30.50 4.24
C ASN A 161 -6.57 30.46 4.73
N ASP A 162 -7.39 29.60 4.16
CA ASP A 162 -8.79 29.35 4.60
C ASP A 162 -9.28 27.98 4.13
N ARG A 163 -8.72 26.93 4.73
CA ARG A 163 -9.08 25.53 4.41
C ARG A 163 -10.58 25.24 4.51
N ALA A 164 -11.28 25.93 5.42
CA ALA A 164 -12.72 25.71 5.63
C ALA A 164 -13.56 26.30 4.49
N ALA A 165 -13.27 27.54 4.06
CA ALA A 165 -13.97 28.14 2.94
C ALA A 165 -13.66 27.43 1.62
N ILE A 166 -12.39 27.03 1.40
CA ILE A 166 -11.96 26.30 0.21
C ILE A 166 -12.65 24.92 0.15
N TRP A 167 -12.70 24.18 1.25
CA TRP A 167 -13.44 22.91 1.34
C TRP A 167 -14.91 23.09 0.94
N LYS A 168 -15.61 24.05 1.57
CA LYS A 168 -17.01 24.37 1.27
C LYS A 168 -17.19 24.79 -0.19
N LYS A 169 -16.27 25.58 -0.72
CA LYS A 169 -16.32 26.07 -2.10
C LYS A 169 -16.29 24.95 -3.12
N TYR A 170 -15.44 23.94 -2.94
CA TYR A 170 -15.20 22.89 -3.94
C TYR A 170 -16.00 21.63 -3.64
N PHE A 171 -16.02 21.13 -2.42
CA PHE A 171 -16.74 19.89 -2.09
C PHE A 171 -18.20 20.10 -1.72
N LYS A 172 -18.65 21.36 -1.57
CA LYS A 172 -20.05 21.72 -1.26
C LYS A 172 -20.51 21.18 0.10
N GLU A 173 -19.58 20.98 1.03
CA GLU A 173 -19.82 20.48 2.38
C GLU A 173 -19.26 21.44 3.42
N LYS A 174 -19.84 21.40 4.64
CA LYS A 174 -19.28 22.13 5.77
C LYS A 174 -17.97 21.45 6.20
N TYR A 175 -16.90 22.21 6.31
CA TYR A 175 -15.66 21.73 6.91
C TYR A 175 -15.83 21.51 8.41
N GLN A 176 -15.33 20.37 8.90
CA GLN A 176 -15.21 20.02 10.31
C GLN A 176 -13.86 19.36 10.50
N PRO A 177 -12.99 19.82 11.44
CA PRO A 177 -11.68 19.21 11.65
C PRO A 177 -11.75 17.70 11.86
N ILE A 178 -12.77 17.24 12.57
CA ILE A 178 -13.16 15.84 12.70
C ILE A 178 -14.66 15.76 12.40
N TYR A 179 -15.05 14.84 11.55
CA TYR A 179 -16.45 14.63 11.20
C TYR A 179 -16.92 13.20 11.49
N LEU A 180 -18.21 13.05 11.72
CA LEU A 180 -18.89 11.76 11.72
C LEU A 180 -19.94 11.76 10.61
N LYS A 181 -19.82 10.79 9.69
CA LYS A 181 -20.79 10.54 8.61
C LYS A 181 -21.36 9.14 8.73
N GLU A 182 -22.54 8.94 8.15
CA GLU A 182 -23.17 7.63 8.05
C GLU A 182 -23.45 7.28 6.59
N VAL A 183 -23.05 6.07 6.16
CA VAL A 183 -23.34 5.51 4.83
C VAL A 183 -23.96 4.13 5.02
N LYS A 184 -25.20 3.95 4.58
CA LYS A 184 -25.95 2.69 4.75
C LYS A 184 -25.93 2.12 6.18
N GLY A 185 -25.98 3.00 7.18
CA GLY A 185 -25.98 2.61 8.58
C GLY A 185 -24.60 2.20 9.14
N TYR A 186 -23.51 2.47 8.42
CA TYR A 186 -22.13 2.35 8.90
C TYR A 186 -21.55 3.73 9.20
N LYS A 187 -20.82 3.84 10.30
CA LYS A 187 -20.23 5.10 10.75
C LYS A 187 -18.82 5.28 10.17
N PHE A 188 -18.53 6.50 9.75
CA PHE A 188 -17.24 6.94 9.23
C PHE A 188 -16.78 8.17 10.00
N VAL A 189 -15.67 8.07 10.68
CA VAL A 189 -15.00 9.21 11.34
C VAL A 189 -13.83 9.63 10.48
N GLY A 190 -13.83 10.84 9.97
CA GLY A 190 -12.70 11.40 9.23
C GLY A 190 -12.04 12.51 10.03
N ALA A 191 -10.72 12.46 10.14
CA ALA A 191 -9.91 13.43 10.85
C ALA A 191 -8.94 14.08 9.86
N HIS A 192 -9.12 15.38 9.59
CA HIS A 192 -8.24 16.15 8.73
C HIS A 192 -6.88 16.38 9.38
N TRP A 193 -5.84 16.47 8.56
CA TRP A 193 -4.53 16.91 9.00
C TRP A 193 -4.61 18.27 9.68
N GLY A 194 -4.12 18.35 10.89
CA GLY A 194 -4.16 19.57 11.70
C GLY A 194 -2.77 20.09 12.01
N ASP A 195 -1.93 19.21 12.52
CA ASP A 195 -0.56 19.46 12.89
C ASP A 195 0.23 18.16 12.71
N TRP A 196 1.54 18.29 12.61
CA TRP A 196 2.44 17.15 12.45
C TRP A 196 2.27 16.13 13.58
N GLN A 197 1.91 14.91 13.21
CA GLN A 197 1.75 13.76 14.10
C GLN A 197 0.65 13.87 15.18
N HIS A 198 -0.15 14.94 15.20
CA HIS A 198 -1.19 15.14 16.21
C HIS A 198 -2.52 15.59 15.61
N ILE A 199 -3.60 14.99 16.06
CA ILE A 199 -4.97 15.40 15.67
C ILE A 199 -5.67 15.91 16.90
N GLU A 200 -5.71 17.25 17.03
CA GLU A 200 -6.33 17.90 18.18
C GLU A 200 -7.79 17.49 18.37
N GLY A 201 -8.13 17.13 19.60
CA GLY A 201 -9.50 16.79 20.00
C GLY A 201 -9.99 15.41 19.56
N MET A 202 -9.19 14.61 18.82
CA MET A 202 -9.65 13.32 18.30
C MET A 202 -10.06 12.32 19.40
N PRO A 203 -9.30 12.12 20.49
CA PRO A 203 -9.73 11.21 21.56
C PRO A 203 -11.04 11.64 22.23
N ALA A 204 -11.22 12.95 22.44
CA ALA A 204 -12.43 13.50 23.01
C ALA A 204 -13.62 13.35 22.06
N PHE A 205 -13.42 13.52 20.76
CA PHE A 205 -14.45 13.31 19.74
C PHE A 205 -14.92 11.84 19.71
N LEU A 206 -14.00 10.89 19.69
CA LEU A 206 -14.33 9.46 19.73
C LEU A 206 -15.08 9.08 21.00
N GLU A 207 -14.68 9.63 22.15
CA GLU A 207 -15.35 9.39 23.42
C GLU A 207 -16.77 9.98 23.43
N ALA A 208 -16.95 11.19 22.91
CA ALA A 208 -18.28 11.83 22.83
C ALA A 208 -19.25 11.03 21.95
N HIS A 209 -18.74 10.32 20.95
CA HIS A 209 -19.53 9.47 20.04
C HIS A 209 -19.44 7.97 20.36
N ARG A 210 -18.94 7.60 21.55
CA ARG A 210 -18.72 6.20 21.93
C ARG A 210 -19.96 5.33 21.71
N ALA A 211 -21.11 5.79 22.18
CA ALA A 211 -22.38 5.05 22.07
C ALA A 211 -22.81 4.76 20.62
N GLU A 212 -22.35 5.58 19.65
CA GLU A 212 -22.64 5.40 18.24
C GLU A 212 -21.59 4.52 17.53
N LEU A 213 -20.38 4.44 18.08
CA LEU A 213 -19.22 3.78 17.46
C LEU A 213 -18.99 2.38 18.05
N GLU A 214 -19.30 2.16 19.31
CA GLU A 214 -19.11 0.90 20.02
C GLU A 214 -20.13 -0.17 19.57
N GLY A 215 -19.71 -1.43 19.45
CA GLY A 215 -20.60 -2.53 19.11
C GLY A 215 -19.94 -3.63 18.28
N GLU A 216 -20.75 -4.53 17.74
CA GLU A 216 -20.27 -5.62 16.87
C GLU A 216 -20.10 -5.17 15.40
N LYS A 217 -20.87 -4.14 15.02
CA LYS A 217 -20.81 -3.57 13.68
C LYS A 217 -19.52 -2.77 13.52
N PRO A 218 -18.75 -2.95 12.44
CA PRO A 218 -17.56 -2.16 12.24
C PRO A 218 -17.89 -0.70 11.97
N PHE A 219 -17.04 0.21 12.46
CA PHE A 219 -16.96 1.58 11.98
C PHE A 219 -15.60 1.85 11.36
N PHE A 220 -15.53 2.89 10.56
CA PHE A 220 -14.37 3.22 9.75
C PHE A 220 -13.78 4.56 10.18
N TYR A 221 -12.47 4.57 10.43
CA TYR A 221 -11.72 5.75 10.79
C TYR A 221 -10.74 6.14 9.67
N ILE A 222 -10.59 7.43 9.40
CA ILE A 222 -9.78 7.94 8.30
C ILE A 222 -8.91 9.06 8.83
N GLN A 223 -7.59 8.90 8.72
CA GLN A 223 -6.59 9.94 8.93
C GLN A 223 -5.45 9.75 7.94
N HIS A 224 -4.64 10.78 7.69
CA HIS A 224 -3.61 10.69 6.69
C HIS A 224 -2.38 9.91 7.16
N ALA A 225 -1.73 10.30 8.28
CA ALA A 225 -0.62 9.54 8.83
C ALA A 225 -1.07 8.22 9.47
N HIS A 226 -0.21 7.22 9.46
CA HIS A 226 -0.52 5.93 10.10
C HIS A 226 -0.59 6.08 11.62
N PRO A 227 -1.59 5.47 12.30
CA PRO A 227 -1.54 5.29 13.73
C PRO A 227 -0.23 4.60 14.13
N ARG A 228 0.47 5.13 15.12
CA ARG A 228 1.80 4.67 15.51
C ARG A 228 1.82 3.18 15.86
N ASN A 229 2.85 2.45 15.42
CA ASN A 229 3.05 1.02 15.64
C ASN A 229 1.93 0.12 15.07
N THR A 230 1.31 0.54 13.97
CA THR A 230 0.33 -0.24 13.21
C THR A 230 0.90 -0.68 11.87
N CYS A 231 0.31 -0.30 10.73
CA CYS A 231 0.86 -0.60 9.41
C CYS A 231 2.33 -0.22 9.32
N TYR A 232 3.11 -1.06 8.67
CA TYR A 232 4.56 -0.93 8.50
C TYR A 232 5.34 -0.91 9.81
N GLY A 233 4.66 -1.03 10.94
CA GLY A 233 5.26 -1.08 12.26
C GLY A 233 6.24 0.06 12.51
N PRO A 234 7.46 -0.26 13.01
CA PRO A 234 8.49 0.74 13.28
C PRO A 234 9.12 1.34 12.02
N TRP A 235 8.92 0.75 10.83
CA TRP A 235 9.41 1.30 9.56
C TRP A 235 8.47 2.33 8.95
N ALA A 236 7.27 2.54 9.52
CA ALA A 236 6.34 3.55 9.03
C ALA A 236 6.97 4.94 9.20
N TRP A 237 7.13 5.62 8.07
CA TRP A 237 7.50 7.02 8.04
C TRP A 237 6.27 7.89 8.32
N GLY A 238 6.45 9.03 9.02
CA GLY A 238 5.39 10.00 9.23
C GLY A 238 4.17 9.46 9.98
N LYS A 239 4.38 8.55 10.94
CA LYS A 239 3.35 8.04 11.85
C LYS A 239 2.96 9.10 12.89
N ASP A 240 1.78 8.95 13.47
CA ASP A 240 1.33 9.82 14.56
C ASP A 240 2.19 9.68 15.84
N ASP A 241 1.97 10.56 16.82
CA ASP A 241 2.67 10.55 18.12
C ASP A 241 2.28 9.39 19.05
N GLY A 242 1.26 8.60 18.66
CA GLY A 242 0.68 7.50 19.42
C GLY A 242 -0.69 7.80 20.01
N GLN A 243 -1.17 9.03 19.88
CA GLN A 243 -2.50 9.44 20.37
C GLN A 243 -3.60 8.66 19.64
N SER A 244 -3.53 8.57 18.31
CA SER A 244 -4.53 7.84 17.51
C SER A 244 -4.55 6.36 17.89
N THR A 245 -3.38 5.73 18.02
CA THR A 245 -3.29 4.32 18.43
C THR A 245 -3.94 4.11 19.80
N ALA A 246 -3.61 4.94 20.79
CA ALA A 246 -4.16 4.83 22.15
C ALA A 246 -5.68 5.02 22.18
N ALA A 247 -6.20 5.97 21.40
CA ALA A 247 -7.63 6.23 21.33
C ALA A 247 -8.41 5.12 20.61
N LEU A 248 -7.90 4.67 19.44
CA LEU A 248 -8.55 3.64 18.62
C LEU A 248 -8.46 2.25 19.25
N SER A 249 -7.43 1.95 20.05
CA SER A 249 -7.32 0.69 20.81
C SER A 249 -8.49 0.42 21.76
N ARG A 250 -9.27 1.45 22.07
CA ARG A 250 -10.49 1.32 22.87
C ARG A 250 -11.71 0.87 22.07
N PHE A 251 -11.58 0.71 20.74
CA PHE A 251 -12.65 0.35 19.80
C PHE A 251 -12.25 -0.85 18.96
N PRO A 252 -12.42 -2.09 19.45
CA PRO A 252 -11.97 -3.29 18.73
C PRO A 252 -12.72 -3.54 17.40
N ASN A 253 -13.85 -2.86 17.18
CA ASN A 253 -14.61 -2.88 15.94
C ASN A 253 -14.18 -1.80 14.93
N CYS A 254 -13.09 -1.07 15.17
CA CYS A 254 -12.57 -0.04 14.28
C CYS A 254 -11.72 -0.63 13.14
N ILE A 255 -11.93 -0.11 11.93
CA ILE A 255 -11.02 -0.26 10.78
C ILE A 255 -10.53 1.14 10.39
N ALA A 256 -9.23 1.40 10.57
CA ALA A 256 -8.59 2.67 10.25
C ALA A 256 -7.89 2.61 8.89
N PHE A 257 -8.03 3.65 8.06
CA PHE A 257 -7.38 3.82 6.78
C PHE A 257 -6.45 5.03 6.80
N SER A 258 -5.22 4.84 6.27
CA SER A 258 -4.19 5.88 6.25
C SER A 258 -3.32 5.80 5.00
N GLY A 259 -2.89 6.95 4.49
CA GLY A 259 -1.98 7.12 3.36
C GLY A 259 -0.56 7.43 3.77
N HIS A 260 0.00 8.52 3.23
CA HIS A 260 1.26 9.17 3.61
C HIS A 260 2.55 8.41 3.26
N SER A 261 2.60 7.11 3.47
CA SER A 261 3.82 6.31 3.24
C SER A 261 3.99 5.86 1.79
N HIS A 262 2.96 5.98 0.97
CA HIS A 262 2.91 5.48 -0.42
C HIS A 262 3.27 3.99 -0.56
N THR A 263 3.34 3.25 0.53
CA THR A 263 3.80 1.86 0.51
C THR A 263 2.82 0.98 -0.27
N ILE A 264 3.38 0.12 -1.11
CA ILE A 264 2.61 -0.78 -1.98
C ILE A 264 1.69 -1.73 -1.21
N LEU A 265 0.55 -2.06 -1.80
CA LEU A 265 -0.40 -3.00 -1.22
C LEU A 265 0.05 -4.47 -1.27
N GLN A 266 1.10 -4.78 -2.01
CA GLN A 266 1.74 -6.09 -2.02
C GLN A 266 2.51 -6.36 -0.72
N ASP A 267 2.87 -5.31 0.01
CA ASP A 267 3.58 -5.43 1.28
C ASP A 267 2.67 -6.02 2.36
N ASP A 268 3.12 -7.09 3.01
CA ASP A 268 2.36 -7.74 4.06
C ASP A 268 2.16 -6.87 5.31
N TYR A 269 2.97 -5.82 5.46
CA TYR A 269 2.81 -4.83 6.53
C TYR A 269 1.80 -3.73 6.19
N SER A 270 1.18 -3.74 5.01
CA SER A 270 0.14 -2.75 4.63
C SER A 270 -1.19 -2.98 5.33
N ILE A 271 -1.35 -4.09 6.04
CA ILE A 271 -2.46 -4.36 6.95
C ILE A 271 -1.95 -4.84 8.31
N TRP A 272 -2.51 -4.31 9.36
CA TRP A 272 -2.21 -4.69 10.74
C TRP A 272 -3.50 -4.91 11.53
N GLN A 273 -3.53 -5.93 12.36
CA GLN A 273 -4.63 -6.23 13.27
C GLN A 273 -4.10 -6.44 14.68
N GLY A 274 -4.37 -5.49 15.54
CA GLY A 274 -4.10 -5.53 16.96
C GLY A 274 -5.37 -5.35 17.79
N ASP A 275 -5.44 -4.27 18.57
CA ASP A 275 -6.65 -3.91 19.31
C ASP A 275 -7.75 -3.35 18.39
N PHE A 276 -7.37 -2.86 17.23
CA PHE A 276 -8.21 -2.48 16.10
C PHE A 276 -7.53 -2.94 14.80
N VAL A 277 -8.10 -2.63 13.65
CA VAL A 277 -7.48 -2.90 12.34
C VAL A 277 -6.98 -1.60 11.75
N SER A 278 -5.74 -1.58 11.24
CA SER A 278 -5.14 -0.47 10.49
C SER A 278 -4.73 -0.93 9.11
N ILE A 279 -5.01 -0.12 8.09
CA ILE A 279 -4.80 -0.45 6.68
C ILE A 279 -4.16 0.74 5.98
N GLY A 280 -3.00 0.49 5.33
CA GLY A 280 -2.38 1.43 4.42
C GLY A 280 -3.10 1.44 3.08
N THR A 281 -3.32 2.64 2.51
CA THR A 281 -4.09 2.84 1.28
C THR A 281 -3.22 2.97 0.03
N SER A 282 -1.89 2.89 0.17
CA SER A 282 -0.92 3.14 -0.89
C SER A 282 -0.99 4.57 -1.46
N SER A 283 -0.92 4.74 -2.78
CA SER A 283 -0.90 6.05 -3.42
C SER A 283 -1.46 6.01 -4.84
N LEU A 284 -2.07 7.11 -5.27
CA LEU A 284 -2.43 7.37 -6.67
C LEU A 284 -1.40 8.25 -7.41
N SER A 285 -0.29 8.62 -6.76
CA SER A 285 0.79 9.39 -7.38
C SER A 285 1.97 8.49 -7.78
N TYR A 286 2.65 7.95 -6.82
CA TYR A 286 3.74 6.98 -6.99
C TYR A 286 3.73 6.00 -5.83
N THR A 287 4.22 4.80 -6.06
CA THR A 287 4.29 3.76 -5.03
C THR A 287 5.71 3.55 -4.54
N TYR A 288 5.81 3.11 -3.30
CA TYR A 288 7.05 2.98 -2.58
C TYR A 288 7.14 1.62 -1.88
N ALA A 289 8.30 0.98 -1.93
CA ALA A 289 8.58 -0.24 -1.19
C ALA A 289 9.96 -0.18 -0.55
N ARG A 290 10.08 -0.71 0.66
CA ARG A 290 11.32 -0.72 1.42
C ARG A 290 11.63 -2.13 1.92
N GLY A 291 12.76 -2.68 1.50
CA GLY A 291 13.28 -3.96 1.94
C GLY A 291 14.20 -3.86 3.17
N GLY A 292 14.99 -4.90 3.39
CA GLY A 292 15.98 -4.94 4.48
C GLY A 292 15.39 -5.27 5.85
N ARG A 293 14.20 -5.84 5.92
CA ARG A 293 13.56 -6.24 7.17
C ARG A 293 14.24 -7.46 7.77
N GLU A 294 14.36 -7.45 9.09
CA GLU A 294 14.81 -8.60 9.88
C GLU A 294 13.62 -9.16 10.69
N ASN A 295 13.62 -10.46 10.94
CA ASN A 295 12.57 -11.10 11.74
C ASN A 295 12.70 -10.74 13.22
N THR A 296 12.46 -9.49 13.54
CA THR A 296 12.61 -8.91 14.88
C THR A 296 11.30 -8.45 15.50
N TYR A 297 10.17 -8.79 14.86
CA TYR A 297 8.86 -8.37 15.34
C TYR A 297 8.35 -9.16 16.55
N VAL A 298 9.19 -10.03 17.12
CA VAL A 298 8.78 -10.91 18.22
C VAL A 298 8.34 -10.11 19.47
N ASP A 299 8.87 -8.88 19.66
CA ASP A 299 8.59 -8.05 20.84
C ASP A 299 8.18 -6.60 20.50
N GLY A 300 7.77 -6.32 19.29
CA GLY A 300 7.34 -4.96 18.88
C GLY A 300 8.49 -3.96 18.69
N GLU A 301 9.74 -4.36 18.86
CA GLU A 301 10.91 -3.52 18.61
C GLU A 301 11.53 -3.84 17.25
N SER A 302 11.77 -2.80 16.43
CA SER A 302 12.57 -2.96 15.22
C SER A 302 14.05 -2.82 15.56
N LYS A 303 14.85 -3.79 15.17
CA LYS A 303 16.28 -3.55 15.04
C LYS A 303 16.52 -2.83 13.72
N GLN A 304 17.27 -1.73 13.79
CA GLN A 304 17.76 -1.10 12.56
C GLN A 304 18.73 -2.07 11.88
N THR A 305 18.54 -2.28 10.59
CA THR A 305 19.49 -3.04 9.80
C THR A 305 20.79 -2.24 9.68
N PRO A 306 21.96 -2.87 9.81
CA PRO A 306 23.25 -2.18 9.72
C PRO A 306 23.62 -1.78 8.28
N TYR A 307 22.78 -2.07 7.30
CA TYR A 307 23.01 -1.80 5.88
C TYR A 307 21.88 -0.96 5.29
N GLN A 308 22.20 -0.29 4.22
CA GLN A 308 21.21 0.52 3.48
C GLN A 308 20.06 -0.36 2.99
N MET A 309 18.84 -0.02 3.39
CA MET A 309 17.64 -0.70 2.93
C MET A 309 17.40 -0.38 1.45
N PRO A 310 17.16 -1.37 0.61
CA PRO A 310 16.78 -1.12 -0.77
C PRO A 310 15.40 -0.48 -0.81
N VAL A 311 15.25 0.47 -1.71
CA VAL A 311 14.03 1.22 -1.94
C VAL A 311 13.63 1.04 -3.40
N VAL A 312 12.37 0.76 -3.63
CA VAL A 312 11.72 0.84 -4.93
C VAL A 312 10.79 2.04 -4.90
N ASP A 313 11.04 2.97 -5.80
CA ASP A 313 10.21 4.14 -6.04
C ASP A 313 9.66 4.03 -7.47
N GLN A 314 8.38 3.74 -7.58
CA GLN A 314 7.72 3.49 -8.85
C GLN A 314 6.76 4.62 -9.18
N GLN A 315 7.18 5.50 -10.08
CA GLN A 315 6.47 6.72 -10.43
C GLN A 315 5.15 6.47 -11.19
N ASP A 316 5.02 5.32 -11.86
CA ASP A 316 3.84 4.92 -12.61
C ASP A 316 2.88 4.01 -11.83
N GLY A 317 3.20 3.61 -10.61
CA GLY A 317 2.31 2.82 -9.75
C GLY A 317 1.16 3.66 -9.19
N LYS A 318 -0.08 3.16 -9.34
CA LYS A 318 -1.31 3.82 -8.86
C LYS A 318 -2.20 2.80 -8.17
N GLN A 319 -2.17 2.76 -6.85
CA GLN A 319 -2.86 1.71 -6.09
C GLN A 319 -3.97 2.24 -5.19
N GLY A 320 -4.90 1.36 -4.86
CA GLY A 320 -5.98 1.60 -3.91
C GLY A 320 -6.78 0.34 -3.63
N LEU A 321 -7.87 0.49 -2.90
CA LEU A 321 -8.69 -0.60 -2.39
C LEU A 321 -10.16 -0.44 -2.79
N LEU A 322 -10.84 -1.56 -2.97
CA LEU A 322 -12.30 -1.61 -2.95
C LEU A 322 -12.74 -2.45 -1.73
N MET A 323 -13.35 -1.80 -0.76
CA MET A 323 -13.91 -2.46 0.41
C MET A 323 -15.34 -2.88 0.16
N THR A 324 -15.68 -4.13 0.46
CA THR A 324 -17.05 -4.64 0.47
C THR A 324 -17.36 -5.24 1.83
N VAL A 325 -18.40 -4.73 2.48
CA VAL A 325 -18.87 -5.25 3.78
C VAL A 325 -20.02 -6.21 3.56
N TYR A 326 -19.91 -7.36 4.18
CA TYR A 326 -20.95 -8.40 4.28
C TYR A 326 -21.37 -8.59 5.74
N ASP A 327 -22.36 -9.44 5.99
CA ASP A 327 -22.80 -9.72 7.37
C ASP A 327 -21.70 -10.37 8.22
N GLN A 328 -20.84 -11.20 7.59
CA GLN A 328 -19.85 -12.03 8.30
C GLN A 328 -18.41 -11.57 8.11
N CYS A 329 -18.14 -10.66 7.17
CA CYS A 329 -16.78 -10.20 6.92
C CYS A 329 -16.73 -8.88 6.18
N VAL A 330 -15.54 -8.25 6.24
CA VAL A 330 -15.13 -7.18 5.35
C VAL A 330 -14.09 -7.72 4.37
N VAL A 331 -14.31 -7.53 3.08
CA VAL A 331 -13.39 -7.91 2.00
C VAL A 331 -12.77 -6.65 1.43
N LEU A 332 -11.44 -6.65 1.28
CA LEU A 332 -10.67 -5.56 0.68
C LEU A 332 -9.94 -6.09 -0.56
N GLU A 333 -10.43 -5.72 -1.73
CA GLU A 333 -9.77 -5.97 -3.02
C GLU A 333 -8.62 -4.95 -3.18
N ARG A 334 -7.40 -5.43 -3.45
CA ARG A 334 -6.19 -4.61 -3.65
C ARG A 334 -5.94 -4.44 -5.15
N ARG A 335 -5.83 -3.19 -5.61
CA ARG A 335 -5.81 -2.93 -7.05
C ARG A 335 -4.75 -1.94 -7.48
N GLU A 336 -4.18 -2.23 -8.65
CA GLU A 336 -3.36 -1.31 -9.44
C GLU A 336 -4.22 -0.74 -10.58
N PHE A 337 -4.30 0.58 -10.68
CA PHE A 337 -5.20 1.26 -11.62
C PHE A 337 -4.57 1.60 -12.97
N VAL A 338 -3.25 1.65 -13.09
CA VAL A 338 -2.59 1.87 -14.39
C VAL A 338 -2.74 0.63 -15.24
N TYR A 339 -2.37 -0.51 -14.69
CA TYR A 339 -2.34 -1.81 -15.38
C TYR A 339 -3.66 -2.59 -15.24
N ASP A 340 -4.62 -2.06 -14.48
CA ASP A 340 -5.95 -2.62 -14.29
C ASP A 340 -5.94 -4.07 -13.74
N GLU A 341 -5.10 -4.33 -12.75
CA GLU A 341 -4.89 -5.66 -12.17
C GLU A 341 -5.00 -5.70 -10.63
N ALA A 342 -5.25 -6.89 -10.10
CA ALA A 342 -5.16 -7.15 -8.67
C ALA A 342 -3.68 -7.29 -8.27
N VAL A 343 -3.27 -6.64 -7.16
CA VAL A 343 -1.90 -6.68 -6.66
C VAL A 343 -1.67 -7.71 -5.56
N GLY A 344 -2.56 -8.64 -5.45
CA GLY A 344 -2.51 -9.77 -4.52
C GLY A 344 -3.90 -10.27 -4.16
N PRO A 345 -3.99 -11.29 -3.30
CA PRO A 345 -5.27 -11.79 -2.81
C PRO A 345 -6.01 -10.74 -1.99
N ASP A 346 -7.34 -10.81 -1.99
CA ASP A 346 -8.16 -9.95 -1.14
C ASP A 346 -7.83 -10.17 0.33
N TRP A 347 -7.81 -9.09 1.11
CA TRP A 347 -7.81 -9.21 2.56
C TRP A 347 -9.23 -9.44 3.07
N VAL A 348 -9.39 -10.42 3.96
CA VAL A 348 -10.70 -10.80 4.52
C VAL A 348 -10.65 -10.68 6.03
N LEU A 349 -11.46 -9.78 6.57
CA LEU A 349 -11.60 -9.54 8.00
C LEU A 349 -12.90 -10.16 8.50
N PRO A 350 -12.87 -11.25 9.25
CA PRO A 350 -14.09 -11.83 9.84
C PRO A 350 -14.77 -10.85 10.81
N LEU A 351 -16.09 -10.87 10.83
CA LEU A 351 -16.91 -10.10 11.74
C LEU A 351 -17.59 -11.00 12.79
N PRO A 352 -17.80 -10.51 14.02
CA PRO A 352 -17.40 -9.20 14.53
C PRO A 352 -15.90 -9.12 14.80
N LEU A 353 -15.32 -7.94 14.54
CA LEU A 353 -13.92 -7.66 14.88
C LEU A 353 -13.71 -7.72 16.40
N GLY A 354 -12.46 -7.95 16.82
CA GLY A 354 -12.11 -8.00 18.25
C GLY A 354 -12.46 -9.31 18.94
N ARG A 355 -13.11 -10.25 18.25
CA ARG A 355 -13.41 -11.60 18.73
C ARG A 355 -12.68 -12.65 17.88
N GLY A 356 -12.09 -13.65 18.53
CA GLY A 356 -11.44 -14.77 17.84
C GLY A 356 -10.01 -14.46 17.39
N GLU A 357 -9.61 -15.11 16.31
CA GLU A 357 -8.26 -15.00 15.75
C GLU A 357 -8.03 -13.62 15.11
N LYS A 358 -6.79 -13.12 15.21
CA LYS A 358 -6.32 -11.91 14.56
C LYS A 358 -5.40 -12.27 13.38
N PRO A 359 -5.96 -12.66 12.21
CA PRO A 359 -5.19 -13.21 11.10
C PRO A 359 -4.15 -12.24 10.53
N TYR A 360 -4.36 -10.94 10.72
CA TYR A 360 -3.44 -9.89 10.25
C TYR A 360 -2.56 -9.31 11.35
N SER A 361 -2.49 -9.93 12.54
CA SER A 361 -1.47 -9.54 13.50
C SER A 361 -0.08 -9.93 12.97
N PHE A 362 0.90 -9.04 13.12
CA PHE A 362 2.25 -9.30 12.61
C PHE A 362 2.89 -10.52 13.30
N ALA A 363 2.68 -10.67 14.60
CA ALA A 363 3.19 -11.83 15.34
C ALA A 363 2.63 -13.15 14.78
N HIS A 364 1.32 -13.22 14.51
CA HIS A 364 0.70 -14.40 13.92
C HIS A 364 1.26 -14.71 12.53
N ARG A 365 1.35 -13.68 11.66
CA ARG A 365 1.86 -13.83 10.29
C ARG A 365 3.36 -14.16 10.27
N ALA A 366 4.17 -13.51 11.10
CA ALA A 366 5.59 -13.82 11.23
C ALA A 366 5.84 -15.26 11.72
N ALA A 367 5.02 -15.75 12.65
CA ALA A 367 5.12 -17.12 13.11
C ALA A 367 4.77 -18.15 12.01
N GLN A 368 3.80 -17.81 11.15
CA GLN A 368 3.37 -18.67 10.04
C GLN A 368 4.18 -18.47 8.75
N ALA A 369 5.00 -17.41 8.66
CA ALA A 369 5.82 -17.15 7.50
C ALA A 369 6.74 -18.34 7.20
N VAL A 370 6.93 -18.66 5.93
CA VAL A 370 7.81 -19.73 5.46
C VAL A 370 9.00 -19.10 4.75
N ALA A 371 10.21 -19.49 5.12
CA ALA A 371 11.42 -19.05 4.44
C ALA A 371 11.32 -19.39 2.94
N PRO A 372 11.56 -18.42 2.05
CA PRO A 372 11.56 -18.70 0.61
C PRO A 372 12.82 -19.49 0.23
N GLU A 373 12.70 -20.36 -0.77
CA GLU A 373 13.81 -21.20 -1.20
C GLU A 373 14.06 -21.03 -2.71
N PHE A 374 15.32 -20.99 -3.08
CA PHE A 374 15.68 -21.00 -4.49
C PHE A 374 15.23 -22.29 -5.18
N PRO A 375 14.86 -22.24 -6.47
CA PRO A 375 14.65 -23.45 -7.26
C PRO A 375 15.87 -24.36 -7.25
N ALA A 376 15.66 -25.67 -7.29
CA ALA A 376 16.76 -26.63 -7.36
C ALA A 376 17.62 -26.38 -8.60
N GLY A 377 18.95 -26.38 -8.43
CA GLY A 377 19.90 -26.10 -9.48
C GLY A 377 20.18 -24.61 -9.73
N SER A 378 19.62 -23.71 -8.89
CA SER A 378 19.94 -22.30 -8.94
C SER A 378 21.43 -22.05 -8.72
N ALA A 379 22.00 -21.10 -9.45
CA ALA A 379 23.39 -20.71 -9.37
C ALA A 379 23.55 -19.19 -9.29
N VAL A 380 24.66 -18.75 -8.73
CA VAL A 380 25.08 -17.35 -8.71
C VAL A 380 26.11 -17.13 -9.83
N ARG A 381 25.82 -16.21 -10.73
CA ARG A 381 26.71 -15.79 -11.82
C ARG A 381 27.29 -14.41 -11.47
N VAL A 382 28.58 -14.24 -11.70
CA VAL A 382 29.29 -13.00 -11.41
C VAL A 382 29.96 -12.46 -12.66
N GLU A 383 29.74 -11.19 -12.94
CA GLU A 383 30.38 -10.49 -14.06
C GLU A 383 31.07 -9.22 -13.57
N ARG A 384 32.20 -8.89 -14.22
CA ARG A 384 32.91 -7.64 -13.99
C ARG A 384 32.96 -6.82 -15.26
N ALA A 385 32.46 -5.59 -15.19
CA ALA A 385 32.43 -4.68 -16.32
C ALA A 385 32.59 -3.23 -15.86
N ARG A 386 33.00 -2.34 -16.76
CA ARG A 386 32.88 -0.90 -16.51
C ARG A 386 31.43 -0.47 -16.55
N GLY A 387 31.01 0.31 -15.54
CA GLY A 387 29.68 0.86 -15.44
C GLY A 387 29.71 2.19 -14.70
N LYS A 388 28.57 2.87 -14.66
CA LYS A 388 28.41 4.12 -13.93
C LYS A 388 27.73 3.86 -12.60
N ASP A 389 28.25 4.47 -11.54
CA ASP A 389 27.59 4.48 -10.25
C ASP A 389 26.35 5.41 -10.26
N ARG A 390 25.66 5.49 -9.14
CA ARG A 390 24.46 6.34 -8.97
C ARG A 390 24.74 7.85 -9.17
N TYR A 391 25.98 8.26 -9.17
CA TYR A 391 26.42 9.65 -9.40
C TYR A 391 26.92 9.88 -10.82
N GLY A 392 26.89 8.85 -11.68
CA GLY A 392 27.38 8.91 -13.05
C GLY A 392 28.89 8.71 -13.19
N THR A 393 29.62 8.37 -12.12
CA THR A 393 31.06 8.13 -12.14
C THR A 393 31.36 6.74 -12.71
N GLU A 394 32.23 6.68 -13.72
CA GLU A 394 32.68 5.41 -14.30
C GLU A 394 33.65 4.68 -13.38
N GLN A 395 33.34 3.41 -13.10
CA GLN A 395 34.17 2.53 -12.30
C GLN A 395 34.03 1.07 -12.74
N MET A 396 34.91 0.21 -12.28
CA MET A 396 34.68 -1.24 -12.38
C MET A 396 33.54 -1.61 -11.45
N GLN A 397 32.60 -2.39 -11.97
CA GLN A 397 31.47 -2.93 -11.18
C GLN A 397 31.52 -4.45 -11.22
N THR A 398 31.12 -5.05 -10.11
CA THR A 398 30.90 -6.49 -9.98
C THR A 398 29.42 -6.73 -9.83
N SER A 399 28.80 -7.29 -10.85
CA SER A 399 27.39 -7.62 -10.91
C SER A 399 27.18 -9.07 -10.52
N VAL A 400 26.34 -9.30 -9.52
CA VAL A 400 25.98 -10.62 -8.98
C VAL A 400 24.56 -10.93 -9.44
N TYR A 401 24.42 -11.92 -10.32
CA TYR A 401 23.16 -12.35 -10.90
C TYR A 401 22.71 -13.66 -10.25
N PHE A 402 21.43 -13.76 -9.97
CA PHE A 402 20.83 -14.96 -9.38
C PHE A 402 19.34 -15.02 -9.73
N PRO A 403 18.72 -16.22 -9.71
CA PRO A 403 17.30 -16.33 -10.05
C PRO A 403 16.41 -15.67 -9.01
N ASN A 404 15.29 -15.11 -9.46
CA ASN A 404 14.24 -14.66 -8.56
C ASN A 404 13.54 -15.87 -7.90
N VAL A 405 13.03 -15.69 -6.70
CA VAL A 405 12.17 -16.68 -6.04
C VAL A 405 10.73 -16.30 -6.27
N LEU A 406 10.17 -16.81 -7.33
CA LEU A 406 8.75 -16.72 -7.63
C LEU A 406 8.02 -17.74 -6.78
N GLY A 407 7.52 -17.31 -5.64
CA GLY A 407 6.71 -18.18 -4.79
C GLY A 407 5.45 -18.63 -5.51
N ARG A 408 5.25 -19.92 -5.63
CA ARG A 408 3.99 -20.51 -6.11
C ARG A 408 2.82 -20.22 -5.18
N ASN A 409 3.11 -19.76 -3.97
CA ASN A 409 2.14 -19.22 -3.03
C ASN A 409 2.77 -18.01 -2.30
N ALA A 410 1.95 -17.09 -1.81
CA ALA A 410 2.42 -15.88 -1.17
C ALA A 410 3.24 -16.12 0.11
N LYS A 411 3.20 -17.31 0.69
CA LYS A 411 4.01 -17.69 1.85
C LYS A 411 5.47 -18.00 1.51
N GLN A 412 5.79 -18.23 0.24
CA GLN A 412 7.12 -18.62 -0.21
C GLN A 412 7.82 -17.59 -1.11
N ARG A 413 7.18 -16.44 -1.37
CA ARG A 413 7.79 -15.40 -2.19
C ARG A 413 8.92 -14.68 -1.42
N ALA A 414 10.03 -14.40 -2.11
CA ALA A 414 11.01 -13.48 -1.59
C ALA A 414 10.45 -12.06 -1.61
N TYR A 415 10.63 -11.33 -0.52
CA TYR A 415 10.39 -9.91 -0.43
C TYR A 415 11.61 -9.15 -0.95
N ASP A 416 12.79 -9.54 -0.47
CA ASP A 416 14.07 -9.07 -0.96
C ASP A 416 15.12 -10.20 -0.86
N PHE A 417 16.35 -9.90 -1.28
CA PHE A 417 17.48 -10.81 -1.23
C PHE A 417 18.62 -10.19 -0.43
N GLU A 418 19.19 -10.97 0.48
CA GLU A 418 20.44 -10.64 1.17
C GLU A 418 21.61 -11.16 0.33
N VAL A 419 22.50 -10.27 -0.08
CA VAL A 419 23.69 -10.59 -0.86
C VAL A 419 24.91 -10.24 -0.03
N GLN A 420 25.67 -11.27 0.36
CA GLN A 420 26.85 -11.15 1.19
C GLN A 420 28.11 -11.35 0.37
N LEU A 421 29.07 -10.43 0.52
CA LEU A 421 30.44 -10.61 0.07
C LEU A 421 31.21 -11.32 1.19
N VAL A 422 31.62 -12.55 0.95
CA VAL A 422 32.35 -13.41 1.89
C VAL A 422 33.79 -13.55 1.43
N MET A 423 34.73 -13.26 2.31
CA MET A 423 36.17 -13.33 2.06
C MET A 423 36.77 -14.52 2.79
N GLN A 424 37.75 -15.19 2.15
CA GLN A 424 38.61 -16.17 2.82
C GLN A 424 39.67 -15.42 3.62
N ASP A 425 39.70 -15.65 4.92
CA ASP A 425 40.69 -15.10 5.86
C ASP A 425 41.37 -16.27 6.59
N GLU A 426 42.56 -16.64 6.11
CA GLU A 426 43.28 -17.87 6.52
C GLU A 426 42.39 -19.10 6.41
N ASP A 427 42.02 -19.74 7.53
CA ASP A 427 41.17 -20.92 7.59
C ASP A 427 39.70 -20.61 7.87
N THR A 428 39.31 -19.33 7.90
CA THR A 428 37.97 -18.89 8.23
C THR A 428 37.32 -18.08 7.12
N GLU A 429 36.00 -18.09 7.06
CA GLU A 429 35.22 -17.23 6.18
C GLU A 429 34.68 -16.03 6.95
N LYS A 430 34.77 -14.86 6.36
CA LYS A 430 34.31 -13.60 6.99
C LYS A 430 33.41 -12.83 6.02
N VAL A 431 32.22 -12.47 6.49
CA VAL A 431 31.34 -11.53 5.77
C VAL A 431 31.93 -10.14 5.85
N MET A 432 32.26 -9.57 4.70
CA MET A 432 32.84 -8.23 4.56
C MET A 432 31.80 -7.16 4.34
N LEU A 433 30.77 -7.47 3.56
CA LEU A 433 29.73 -6.54 3.19
C LEU A 433 28.42 -7.31 2.97
N THR A 434 27.31 -6.74 3.40
CA THR A 434 25.98 -7.22 3.10
C THR A 434 25.20 -6.16 2.37
N LYS A 435 24.55 -6.52 1.27
CA LYS A 435 23.59 -5.70 0.56
C LYS A 435 22.22 -6.38 0.54
N ARG A 436 21.19 -5.58 0.33
CA ARG A 436 19.83 -6.07 0.12
C ARG A 436 19.32 -5.56 -1.23
N VAL A 437 18.58 -6.39 -1.94
CA VAL A 437 17.98 -6.06 -3.24
C VAL A 437 16.52 -6.52 -3.23
N MET A 438 15.60 -5.62 -3.61
CA MET A 438 14.17 -5.96 -3.68
C MET A 438 13.91 -7.03 -4.72
N SER A 439 12.97 -7.92 -4.42
CA SER A 439 12.45 -8.85 -5.41
C SER A 439 11.73 -8.10 -6.54
N PRO A 440 11.96 -8.42 -7.82
CA PRO A 440 11.23 -7.85 -8.95
C PRO A 440 9.71 -8.04 -8.86
N HIS A 441 9.24 -9.01 -8.09
CA HIS A 441 7.82 -9.26 -7.85
C HIS A 441 7.06 -8.04 -7.28
N PHE A 442 7.76 -7.12 -6.60
CA PHE A 442 7.17 -5.91 -6.05
C PHE A 442 7.20 -4.71 -7.00
N TYR A 443 7.82 -4.85 -8.17
CA TYR A 443 7.70 -3.90 -9.26
C TYR A 443 6.41 -4.17 -10.02
N LEU A 444 5.80 -3.11 -10.52
CA LEU A 444 4.59 -3.14 -11.33
C LEU A 444 4.92 -2.77 -12.78
N GLY A 445 3.99 -3.01 -13.68
CA GLY A 445 4.10 -2.61 -15.07
C GLY A 445 4.68 -3.66 -15.98
N GLU A 446 5.34 -3.21 -17.06
CA GLU A 446 5.91 -4.09 -18.09
C GLU A 446 7.03 -5.01 -17.57
N ARG A 447 7.55 -4.76 -16.39
CA ARG A 447 8.48 -5.66 -15.70
C ARG A 447 7.73 -6.85 -15.14
N LYS A 448 7.34 -7.72 -16.04
CA LYS A 448 6.88 -9.05 -15.67
C LYS A 448 8.10 -9.82 -15.20
N ASP A 449 8.02 -10.30 -13.95
CA ASP A 449 8.81 -11.39 -13.39
C ASP A 449 10.16 -11.58 -14.11
N ASP A 450 11.07 -10.62 -13.93
CA ASP A 450 12.45 -10.85 -14.34
C ASP A 450 12.90 -12.10 -13.59
N ASP A 451 13.13 -13.19 -14.31
CA ASP A 451 13.58 -14.46 -13.76
C ASP A 451 14.96 -14.31 -13.08
N GLU A 452 15.66 -13.22 -13.33
CA GLU A 452 16.99 -12.94 -12.84
C GLU A 452 17.04 -11.60 -12.08
N VAL A 453 17.67 -11.62 -10.91
CA VAL A 453 17.92 -10.45 -10.05
C VAL A 453 19.40 -10.10 -10.13
N VAL A 454 19.73 -8.81 -10.10
CA VAL A 454 21.10 -8.33 -10.08
C VAL A 454 21.38 -7.47 -8.86
N CYS A 455 22.54 -7.72 -8.21
CA CYS A 455 23.10 -6.87 -7.17
C CYS A 455 24.47 -6.37 -7.61
N VAL A 456 24.67 -5.05 -7.60
CA VAL A 456 25.91 -4.44 -8.09
C VAL A 456 26.79 -3.98 -6.94
N PHE A 457 28.07 -4.33 -6.99
CA PHE A 457 29.12 -3.87 -6.07
C PHE A 457 30.07 -2.96 -6.84
N GLY A 458 30.42 -1.82 -6.24
CA GLY A 458 31.41 -0.89 -6.76
C GLY A 458 32.84 -1.42 -6.59
N GLU A 459 33.79 -0.84 -7.29
CA GLU A 459 35.19 -1.26 -7.28
C GLU A 459 35.81 -1.26 -5.87
N GLN A 460 35.49 -0.23 -5.08
CA GLN A 460 36.03 -0.09 -3.71
C GLN A 460 35.43 -1.06 -2.70
N GLU A 461 34.34 -1.71 -3.03
CA GLU A 461 33.65 -2.68 -2.17
C GLU A 461 34.25 -4.09 -2.31
N ILE A 462 35.02 -4.34 -3.36
CA ILE A 462 35.63 -5.64 -3.64
C ILE A 462 37.04 -5.71 -3.04
N PRO A 463 37.36 -6.74 -2.24
CA PRO A 463 38.70 -6.88 -1.64
C PRO A 463 39.73 -7.18 -2.69
N ALA A 464 40.77 -6.35 -2.80
CA ALA A 464 41.91 -6.57 -3.67
C ALA A 464 42.79 -7.71 -3.14
N TYR A 465 43.27 -8.58 -4.05
CA TYR A 465 44.26 -9.64 -3.74
C TYR A 465 43.80 -10.73 -2.76
N ARG A 466 42.52 -10.80 -2.41
CA ARG A 466 41.94 -11.83 -1.56
C ARG A 466 40.98 -12.72 -2.33
N SER A 467 40.85 -13.97 -1.89
CA SER A 467 39.78 -14.85 -2.38
C SER A 467 38.46 -14.44 -1.75
N PHE A 468 37.44 -14.31 -2.55
CA PHE A 468 36.08 -14.00 -2.11
C PHE A 468 35.02 -14.73 -2.94
N ARG A 469 33.82 -14.82 -2.41
CA ARG A 469 32.62 -15.32 -3.11
C ARG A 469 31.42 -14.47 -2.70
N PHE A 470 30.34 -14.61 -3.42
CA PHE A 470 29.05 -14.05 -3.04
C PHE A 470 28.13 -15.16 -2.54
N GLU A 471 27.43 -14.86 -1.47
CA GLU A 471 26.40 -15.72 -0.89
C GLU A 471 25.09 -14.96 -0.93
N VAL A 472 24.01 -15.58 -1.48
CA VAL A 472 22.72 -14.93 -1.69
C VAL A 472 21.64 -15.74 -0.97
N ARG A 473 20.81 -15.06 -0.18
CA ARG A 473 19.67 -15.64 0.52
C ARG A 473 18.39 -14.90 0.17
N PRO A 474 17.32 -15.60 -0.19
CA PRO A 474 16.02 -14.98 -0.31
C PRO A 474 15.44 -14.71 1.09
N VAL A 475 14.75 -13.59 1.24
CA VAL A 475 14.18 -13.16 2.53
C VAL A 475 12.70 -12.82 2.32
N GLU A 476 11.82 -13.35 3.16
CA GLU A 476 10.41 -13.02 3.09
C GLU A 476 10.06 -11.73 3.87
N CYS A 477 8.84 -11.25 3.78
CA CYS A 477 8.41 -9.94 4.28
C CYS A 477 8.66 -9.73 5.80
N PHE A 478 8.64 -10.79 6.60
CA PHE A 478 8.89 -10.75 8.06
C PHE A 478 10.34 -11.04 8.44
N GLY A 479 11.25 -11.16 7.45
CA GLY A 479 12.68 -11.31 7.64
C GLY A 479 13.18 -12.74 7.80
N LYS A 480 12.34 -13.77 7.58
CA LYS A 480 12.83 -15.16 7.53
C LYS A 480 13.67 -15.38 6.28
N LYS A 481 14.86 -15.95 6.48
CA LYS A 481 15.86 -16.18 5.44
C LYS A 481 15.84 -17.63 4.99
N GLY A 482 15.83 -17.85 3.68
CA GLY A 482 15.99 -19.16 3.07
C GLY A 482 17.46 -19.61 3.04
N HIS A 483 17.68 -20.82 2.51
CA HIS A 483 19.01 -21.35 2.35
C HIS A 483 19.80 -20.54 1.30
N PRO A 484 21.09 -20.30 1.53
CA PRO A 484 21.89 -19.57 0.58
C PRO A 484 22.27 -20.39 -0.64
N ILE A 485 22.49 -19.70 -1.77
CA ILE A 485 23.29 -20.17 -2.89
C ILE A 485 24.54 -19.31 -3.00
N SER A 486 25.63 -19.88 -3.52
CA SER A 486 26.93 -19.20 -3.55
C SER A 486 27.52 -19.22 -4.95
N SER A 487 28.32 -18.18 -5.26
CA SER A 487 29.22 -18.21 -6.41
C SER A 487 30.42 -19.09 -6.14
N GLU A 488 31.18 -19.42 -7.20
CA GLU A 488 32.53 -19.93 -7.06
C GLU A 488 33.44 -18.91 -6.38
N TRP A 489 34.55 -19.39 -5.78
CA TRP A 489 35.58 -18.54 -5.23
C TRP A 489 36.35 -17.85 -6.35
N MET A 490 36.59 -16.56 -6.20
CA MET A 490 37.30 -15.74 -7.19
C MET A 490 38.35 -14.85 -6.52
N LYS A 491 39.30 -14.37 -7.35
CA LYS A 491 40.31 -13.36 -6.97
C LYS A 491 40.31 -12.25 -7.99
N VAL A 492 40.57 -11.03 -7.55
CA VAL A 492 40.76 -9.84 -8.39
C VAL A 492 42.14 -9.25 -8.19
#